data_65ea9916748d1700af34d7c788cfc26a
#
_entry.id   65ea9916748d1700af34d7c788cfc26a
#
_cell.length_a   1.000
_cell.length_b   1.000
_cell.length_c   1.000
_cell.angle_alpha   90.00
_cell.angle_beta   90.00
_cell.angle_gamma   90.00
#
_symmetry.space_group_name_H-M   'P 1'
#
loop_
_entity.id
_entity.type
_entity.pdbx_description
1 polymer ?
#
loop_
_entity_poly.entity_id
_entity_poly.type
_entity_poly.pdbx_seq_one_letter_code
_entity_poly.pdbx_strand_id
1 'polypeptide(L)'
;MKGSWTVMTLLVVATVIPALAAEQKITLVLGGKMCDLYRPSVEAALKKVPGVTALDFKSVKGSVVATADASVEPGTLADAVNGVKGEGWYCKAEMKK
;
A
#
# COMPACT_ATOMS: atom_id res chain seq x y z
N MET A 1 -29.92 39.96 -12.87
CA MET A 1 -29.74 39.62 -13.09
C MET A 1 -29.03 38.91 -13.02
N LYS A 2 -28.94 38.62 -12.83
CA LYS A 2 -28.25 38.14 -13.08
C LYS A 2 -27.32 37.61 -12.29
N GLY A 3 -26.86 37.80 -11.47
CA GLY A 3 -25.80 37.37 -10.73
C GLY A 3 -25.94 36.03 -10.18
N SER A 4 -26.95 35.55 -10.30
CA SER A 4 -27.16 34.31 -9.71
C SER A 4 -26.22 33.27 -10.08
N TRP A 5 -25.70 33.37 -11.21
CA TRP A 5 -24.94 32.35 -11.61
C TRP A 5 -23.71 32.19 -10.92
N THR A 6 -23.28 33.06 -10.30
CA THR A 6 -21.98 32.95 -9.77
C THR A 6 -21.92 31.85 -8.80
N VAL A 7 -22.94 31.52 -8.30
CA VAL A 7 -22.91 30.52 -7.38
C VAL A 7 -22.33 29.28 -7.65
N MET A 8 -22.56 28.82 -8.73
CA MET A 8 -22.10 27.58 -9.10
C MET A 8 -20.71 27.32 -8.83
N THR A 9 -19.94 28.21 -8.84
CA THR A 9 -18.55 27.95 -8.75
C THR A 9 -18.18 27.24 -7.49
N LEU A 10 -18.92 27.41 -6.51
CA LEU A 10 -18.54 26.83 -5.30
C LEU A 10 -18.53 25.39 -5.23
N LEU A 11 -19.34 24.83 -5.92
CA LEU A 11 -19.43 23.46 -5.89
C LEU A 11 -18.21 22.80 -6.13
N VAL A 12 -17.56 23.27 -6.95
CA VAL A 12 -16.35 22.68 -7.39
C VAL A 12 -15.44 22.32 -6.28
N VAL A 13 -15.36 23.12 -5.34
CA VAL A 13 -14.43 22.94 -4.30
C VAL A 13 -14.60 21.67 -3.55
N ALA A 14 -15.76 21.33 -3.31
CA ALA A 14 -15.99 20.17 -2.51
C ALA A 14 -15.43 18.90 -3.05
N THR A 15 -15.28 18.85 -4.30
CA THR A 15 -14.87 17.62 -4.89
C THR A 15 -13.45 17.25 -4.58
N VAL A 16 -12.67 18.16 -4.21
CA VAL A 16 -11.30 17.90 -3.99
C VAL A 16 -11.00 17.12 -2.74
N ILE A 17 -11.65 17.44 -1.75
CA ILE A 17 -11.39 16.85 -0.50
C ILE A 17 -11.46 15.37 -0.32
N PRO A 18 -12.43 14.73 -0.82
CA PRO A 18 -12.59 13.32 -0.60
C PRO A 18 -11.40 12.49 -0.98
N ALA A 19 -10.70 12.93 -1.95
CA ALA A 19 -9.60 12.15 -2.42
C ALA A 19 -8.50 12.02 -1.39
N LEU A 20 -8.43 12.93 -0.47
CA LEU A 20 -7.37 12.92 0.49
C LEU A 20 -7.51 11.87 1.55
N ALA A 21 -8.70 11.41 1.75
CA ALA A 21 -8.92 10.44 2.79
C ALA A 21 -8.83 9.01 2.35
N ALA A 22 -8.59 8.79 1.11
CA ALA A 22 -8.61 7.44 0.58
C ALA A 22 -7.32 6.69 0.91
N GLU A 23 -7.44 5.77 1.82
CA GLU A 23 -6.35 4.88 2.17
C GLU A 23 -6.88 3.47 2.24
N GLN A 24 -6.02 2.50 2.05
CA GLN A 24 -6.41 1.11 2.16
C GLN A 24 -5.37 0.34 2.96
N LYS A 25 -5.80 -0.74 3.56
CA LYS A 25 -4.90 -1.65 4.25
C LYS A 25 -4.89 -2.95 3.48
N ILE A 26 -3.70 -3.39 3.14
CA ILE A 26 -3.51 -4.59 2.34
C ILE A 26 -2.70 -5.57 3.17
N THR A 27 -3.23 -6.77 3.37
CA THR A 27 -2.53 -7.80 4.11
C THR A 27 -1.86 -8.74 3.13
N LEU A 28 -0.55 -8.90 3.27
CA LEU A 28 0.21 -9.80 2.45
C LEU A 28 0.72 -10.93 3.32
N VAL A 29 0.42 -12.16 2.93
CA VAL A 29 0.94 -13.32 3.64
C VAL A 29 2.34 -13.58 3.10
N LEU A 30 3.32 -13.56 3.98
CA LEU A 30 4.71 -13.70 3.59
C LEU A 30 5.15 -15.16 3.68
N GLY A 31 5.93 -15.58 2.72
CA GLY A 31 6.47 -16.92 2.71
C GLY A 31 7.80 -16.94 2.00
N GLY A 32 8.32 -18.11 1.78
CA GLY A 32 9.57 -18.28 1.07
C GLY A 32 10.64 -18.85 1.95
N LYS A 33 11.76 -19.18 1.31
CA LYS A 33 12.85 -19.82 2.01
C LYS A 33 13.64 -18.78 2.81
N MET A 34 13.66 -18.95 4.12
CA MET A 34 14.40 -18.08 5.03
C MET A 34 13.93 -16.61 5.03
N CYS A 35 12.75 -16.35 4.53
CA CYS A 35 12.27 -14.97 4.47
C CYS A 35 12.15 -14.33 5.85
N ASP A 36 11.89 -15.09 6.88
CA ASP A 36 11.78 -14.54 8.23
C ASP A 36 13.04 -13.82 8.66
N LEU A 37 14.19 -14.26 8.18
CA LEU A 37 15.46 -13.64 8.54
C LEU A 37 15.69 -12.35 7.76
N TYR A 38 14.96 -12.17 6.69
CA TYR A 38 15.17 -11.04 5.79
C TYR A 38 13.99 -10.06 5.77
N ARG A 39 13.22 -10.00 6.85
CA ARG A 39 12.13 -9.05 6.96
C ARG A 39 12.53 -7.61 6.70
N PRO A 40 13.70 -7.16 7.17
CA PRO A 40 14.10 -5.78 6.88
C PRO A 40 14.22 -5.51 5.37
N SER A 41 14.58 -6.53 4.59
CA SER A 41 14.66 -6.37 3.15
C SER A 41 13.26 -6.23 2.53
N VAL A 42 12.29 -6.96 3.08
CA VAL A 42 10.91 -6.86 2.65
C VAL A 42 10.37 -5.47 3.00
N GLU A 43 10.68 -5.00 4.18
CA GLU A 43 10.25 -3.69 4.61
C GLU A 43 10.80 -2.61 3.69
N ALA A 44 12.07 -2.70 3.37
CA ALA A 44 12.70 -1.73 2.48
C ALA A 44 12.07 -1.75 1.10
N ALA A 45 11.79 -2.93 0.58
CA ALA A 45 11.17 -3.05 -0.74
C ALA A 45 9.78 -2.45 -0.77
N LEU A 46 8.99 -2.70 0.28
CA LEU A 46 7.64 -2.16 0.33
C LEU A 46 7.63 -0.65 0.54
N LYS A 47 8.58 -0.13 1.30
CA LYS A 47 8.66 1.31 1.51
C LYS A 47 9.03 2.06 0.25
N LYS A 48 9.63 1.39 -0.71
CA LYS A 48 9.97 2.03 -1.98
C LYS A 48 8.78 2.18 -2.90
N VAL A 49 7.69 1.51 -2.62
CA VAL A 49 6.49 1.63 -3.45
C VAL A 49 5.82 2.96 -3.14
N PRO A 50 5.64 3.83 -4.13
CA PRO A 50 5.00 5.11 -3.90
C PRO A 50 3.59 4.93 -3.35
N GLY A 51 3.24 5.69 -2.35
CA GLY A 51 1.92 5.62 -1.74
C GLY A 51 1.83 4.76 -0.50
N VAL A 52 2.85 3.99 -0.19
CA VAL A 52 2.87 3.19 1.03
C VAL A 52 3.27 4.10 2.18
N THR A 53 2.45 4.18 3.21
CA THR A 53 2.68 5.07 4.33
C THR A 53 3.03 4.38 5.62
N ALA A 54 2.65 3.13 5.78
CA ALA A 54 2.97 2.40 7.01
C ALA A 54 2.99 0.90 6.74
N LEU A 55 3.76 0.19 7.53
CA LEU A 55 3.87 -1.27 7.44
C LEU A 55 3.80 -1.84 8.84
N ASP A 56 3.04 -2.91 9.01
CA ASP A 56 2.90 -3.57 10.30
C ASP A 56 3.18 -5.06 10.12
N PHE A 57 4.25 -5.53 10.71
CA PHE A 57 4.65 -6.94 10.65
C PHE A 57 4.21 -7.71 11.89
N LYS A 58 3.58 -7.05 12.84
CA LYS A 58 3.27 -7.67 14.12
C LYS A 58 1.83 -8.06 14.34
N SER A 59 0.91 -7.33 13.76
CA SER A 59 -0.50 -7.58 14.00
C SER A 59 -0.98 -8.93 13.50
N VAL A 60 -0.46 -9.40 12.39
CA VAL A 60 -0.84 -10.69 11.85
C VAL A 60 0.43 -11.49 11.65
N LYS A 61 0.56 -12.57 12.41
CA LYS A 61 1.76 -13.38 12.37
C LYS A 61 1.99 -13.94 10.97
N GLY A 62 3.21 -13.84 10.49
CA GLY A 62 3.57 -14.34 9.17
C GLY A 62 3.08 -13.46 8.02
N SER A 63 2.61 -12.28 8.32
CA SER A 63 2.07 -11.38 7.31
C SER A 63 2.52 -9.96 7.58
N VAL A 64 2.32 -9.10 6.59
CA VAL A 64 2.53 -7.68 6.78
C VAL A 64 1.26 -6.96 6.35
N VAL A 65 0.83 -5.99 7.14
CA VAL A 65 -0.31 -5.16 6.78
C VAL A 65 0.27 -3.83 6.30
N ALA A 66 0.06 -3.53 5.04
CA ALA A 66 0.55 -2.29 4.45
C ALA A 66 -0.59 -1.28 4.37
N THR A 67 -0.34 -0.08 4.84
CA THR A 67 -1.28 1.01 4.67
C THR A 67 -0.80 1.82 3.48
N ALA A 68 -1.65 2.01 2.52
CA ALA A 68 -1.27 2.67 1.27
C ALA A 68 -2.41 3.51 0.73
N ASP A 69 -2.05 4.43 -0.15
CA ASP A 69 -3.01 5.25 -0.84
C ASP A 69 -3.90 4.32 -1.67
N ALA A 70 -5.15 4.67 -1.82
CA ALA A 70 -6.10 3.86 -2.59
C ALA A 70 -5.69 3.65 -4.04
N SER A 71 -4.83 4.50 -4.57
CA SER A 71 -4.36 4.36 -5.94
C SER A 71 -3.31 3.25 -6.09
N VAL A 72 -2.77 2.73 -5.00
CA VAL A 72 -1.77 1.68 -5.06
C VAL A 72 -2.46 0.35 -5.30
N GLU A 73 -2.04 -0.38 -6.31
CA GLU A 73 -2.61 -1.68 -6.57
C GLU A 73 -1.97 -2.73 -5.68
N PRO A 74 -2.76 -3.57 -5.03
CA PRO A 74 -2.22 -4.60 -4.14
C PRO A 74 -1.19 -5.50 -4.82
N GLY A 75 -1.40 -5.78 -6.09
CA GLY A 75 -0.45 -6.61 -6.84
C GLY A 75 0.94 -5.99 -6.91
N THR A 76 1.04 -4.68 -6.89
CA THR A 76 2.31 -3.99 -6.91
C THR A 76 3.10 -4.31 -5.64
N LEU A 77 2.41 -4.39 -4.51
CA LEU A 77 3.05 -4.70 -3.25
C LEU A 77 3.53 -6.15 -3.23
N ALA A 78 2.72 -7.05 -3.74
CA ALA A 78 3.12 -8.45 -3.81
C ALA A 78 4.34 -8.61 -4.71
N ASP A 79 4.36 -7.90 -5.82
CA ASP A 79 5.49 -7.96 -6.74
C ASP A 79 6.77 -7.41 -6.09
N ALA A 80 6.64 -6.39 -5.28
CA ALA A 80 7.79 -5.83 -4.59
C ALA A 80 8.41 -6.87 -3.64
N VAL A 81 7.58 -7.62 -2.95
CA VAL A 81 8.08 -8.67 -2.06
C VAL A 81 8.68 -9.82 -2.86
N ASN A 82 8.02 -10.18 -3.95
CA ASN A 82 8.49 -11.29 -4.78
C ASN A 82 9.86 -11.00 -5.40
N GLY A 83 10.25 -9.74 -5.45
CA GLY A 83 11.56 -9.37 -5.93
C GLY A 83 12.66 -9.45 -4.87
N VAL A 84 12.29 -9.70 -3.62
CA VAL A 84 13.26 -9.76 -2.52
C VAL A 84 13.82 -11.17 -2.46
N LYS A 85 15.06 -11.32 -2.87
CA LYS A 85 15.71 -12.63 -2.90
C LYS A 85 17.22 -12.48 -2.95
N GLY A 86 17.90 -13.54 -2.62
CA GLY A 86 19.36 -13.57 -2.69
C GLY A 86 19.84 -15.01 -2.84
N GLU A 87 21.10 -15.24 -2.56
CA GLU A 87 21.62 -16.58 -2.67
C GLU A 87 21.10 -17.46 -1.57
N GLY A 88 20.43 -18.52 -1.93
CA GLY A 88 19.93 -19.47 -0.96
C GLY A 88 18.67 -19.06 -0.22
N TRP A 89 18.07 -17.91 -0.57
CA TRP A 89 16.86 -17.46 0.10
C TRP A 89 15.99 -16.64 -0.83
N TYR A 90 14.73 -16.57 -0.53
CA TYR A 90 13.79 -15.71 -1.26
C TYR A 90 12.56 -15.43 -0.41
N CYS A 91 11.89 -14.34 -0.74
CA CYS A 91 10.61 -13.99 -0.13
C CYS A 91 9.54 -13.97 -1.20
N LYS A 92 8.33 -14.26 -0.81
CA LYS A 92 7.20 -14.10 -1.71
C LYS A 92 6.00 -13.69 -0.89
N ALA A 93 5.04 -13.09 -1.51
CA ALA A 93 3.84 -12.63 -0.84
C ALA A 93 2.61 -13.02 -1.64
N GLU A 94 1.55 -13.32 -0.90
CA GLU A 94 0.25 -13.56 -1.50
C GLU A 94 -0.72 -12.61 -0.81
N MET A 95 -1.63 -12.05 -1.58
CA MET A 95 -2.60 -11.14 -1.01
C MET A 95 -3.66 -11.95 -0.27
N LYS A 96 -3.97 -11.52 0.93
CA LYS A 96 -4.98 -12.18 1.71
C LYS A 96 -6.32 -11.58 1.33
N LYS A 97 -7.25 -12.42 1.06
CA LYS A 97 -8.60 -11.97 0.72
C LYS A 97 -9.51 -11.94 1.91
#